data_d3dc3d59eef7da5f55f10f3e193d281c
#
_entry.id   d3dc3d59eef7da5f55f10f3e193d281c
#
_cell.length_a   1.000
_cell.length_b   1.000
_cell.length_c   1.000
_cell.angle_alpha   90.00
_cell.angle_beta   90.00
_cell.angle_gamma   90.00
#
_symmetry.space_group_name_H-M   'P 1'
#
loop_
_entity.id
_entity.type
_entity.pdbx_description
1 polymer ?
#
loop_
_entity_poly.entity_id
_entity_poly.type
_entity_poly.pdbx_seq_one_letter_code
_entity_poly.pdbx_strand_id
1 'polypeptide(L)'
;MQADAAGEAAGIQAGAAEQGIAEQRRQFDALQTLLKPYTEAGQPALEAQQAFLGLKGPEAERAAIERITGGETFQALAGQGEEALLQRASATGGLRGGNIQGALAQFRPQLLSSLIEQQYGRLGGMTQLGQRSAAGVGAAGMESGTNVANLLSQQGAALAGGELGQAKAYGQLFNMPAQFLGMQMGAGGKAGMGFGSIF
;
A
#
# COMPACT_ATOMS: atom_id res chain seq x y z
N MET A 1 -29.93 22.01 28.12
CA MET A 1 -29.04 22.87 27.30
C MET A 1 -27.57 22.38 27.29
N GLN A 2 -26.84 22.29 28.43
CA GLN A 2 -25.43 21.80 28.39
C GLN A 2 -25.31 20.29 28.08
N ALA A 3 -26.24 19.47 28.56
CA ALA A 3 -26.27 18.04 28.28
C ALA A 3 -26.59 17.74 26.81
N ASP A 4 -27.52 18.50 26.24
CA ASP A 4 -27.90 18.33 24.83
C ASP A 4 -26.76 18.76 23.89
N ALA A 5 -26.08 19.88 24.21
CA ALA A 5 -24.90 20.34 23.44
C ALA A 5 -23.71 19.34 23.49
N ALA A 6 -23.50 18.67 24.62
CA ALA A 6 -22.46 17.65 24.73
C ALA A 6 -22.79 16.38 23.90
N GLY A 7 -24.05 15.97 23.89
CA GLY A 7 -24.52 14.87 23.07
C GLY A 7 -24.46 15.18 21.57
N GLU A 8 -24.84 16.37 21.19
CA GLU A 8 -24.79 16.84 19.79
C GLU A 8 -23.34 16.96 19.28
N ALA A 9 -22.42 17.49 20.09
CA ALA A 9 -21.01 17.54 19.77
C ALA A 9 -20.39 16.14 19.62
N ALA A 10 -20.74 15.19 20.49
CA ALA A 10 -20.30 13.80 20.38
C ALA A 10 -20.84 13.13 19.11
N GLY A 11 -22.09 13.39 18.73
CA GLY A 11 -22.68 12.90 17.49
C GLY A 11 -21.99 13.44 16.24
N ILE A 12 -21.66 14.75 16.22
CA ILE A 12 -20.92 15.37 15.12
C ILE A 12 -19.52 14.76 14.99
N GLN A 13 -18.80 14.55 16.10
CA GLN A 13 -17.48 13.92 16.08
C GLN A 13 -17.55 12.46 15.62
N ALA A 14 -18.54 11.69 16.06
CA ALA A 14 -18.75 10.32 15.61
C ALA A 14 -19.02 10.27 14.10
N GLY A 15 -19.89 11.13 13.58
CA GLY A 15 -20.18 11.22 12.14
C GLY A 15 -18.97 11.67 11.31
N ALA A 16 -18.14 12.57 11.82
CA ALA A 16 -16.90 12.98 11.17
C ALA A 16 -15.87 11.82 11.11
N ALA A 17 -15.79 11.02 12.18
CA ALA A 17 -14.94 9.84 12.22
C ALA A 17 -15.39 8.77 11.21
N GLU A 18 -16.69 8.50 11.09
CA GLU A 18 -17.26 7.59 10.10
C GLU A 18 -16.95 8.02 8.66
N GLN A 19 -17.12 9.31 8.36
CA GLN A 19 -16.76 9.87 7.06
C GLN A 19 -15.27 9.75 6.79
N GLY A 20 -14.41 9.99 7.79
CA GLY A 20 -12.97 9.81 7.71
C GLY A 20 -12.58 8.37 7.41
N ILE A 21 -13.22 7.39 8.05
CA ILE A 21 -13.00 5.96 7.80
C ILE A 21 -13.42 5.58 6.37
N ALA A 22 -14.57 6.06 5.91
CA ALA A 22 -15.06 5.80 4.56
C ALA A 22 -14.12 6.40 3.50
N GLU A 23 -13.60 7.60 3.73
CA GLU A 23 -12.62 8.25 2.86
C GLU A 23 -11.29 7.49 2.81
N GLN A 24 -10.77 7.07 3.95
CA GLN A 24 -9.53 6.27 4.04
C GLN A 24 -9.66 4.95 3.26
N ARG A 25 -10.78 4.27 3.38
CA ARG A 25 -11.06 3.05 2.60
C ARG A 25 -11.09 3.33 1.11
N ARG A 26 -11.80 4.38 0.69
CA ARG A 26 -11.90 4.77 -0.72
C ARG A 26 -10.54 5.11 -1.31
N GLN A 27 -9.69 5.83 -0.58
CA GLN A 27 -8.33 6.17 -1.01
C GLN A 27 -7.46 4.92 -1.14
N PHE A 28 -7.56 4.00 -0.19
CA PHE A 28 -6.83 2.73 -0.24
C PHE A 28 -7.28 1.86 -1.43
N ASP A 29 -8.59 1.73 -1.66
CA ASP A 29 -9.15 0.97 -2.78
C ASP A 29 -8.74 1.57 -4.14
N ALA A 30 -8.73 2.90 -4.24
CA ALA A 30 -8.26 3.61 -5.43
C ALA A 30 -6.78 3.35 -5.69
N LEU A 31 -5.92 3.41 -4.66
CA LEU A 31 -4.51 3.11 -4.76
C LEU A 31 -4.27 1.64 -5.15
N GLN A 32 -4.98 0.71 -4.53
CA GLN A 32 -4.90 -0.71 -4.85
C GLN A 32 -5.29 -0.96 -6.32
N THR A 33 -6.37 -0.33 -6.78
CA THR A 33 -6.83 -0.43 -8.17
C THR A 33 -5.80 0.13 -9.14
N LEU A 34 -5.19 1.27 -8.82
CA LEU A 34 -4.15 1.90 -9.63
C LEU A 34 -2.87 1.04 -9.73
N LEU A 35 -2.46 0.40 -8.64
CA LEU A 35 -1.23 -0.40 -8.58
C LEU A 35 -1.44 -1.86 -9.01
N LYS A 36 -2.67 -2.34 -9.08
CA LYS A 36 -3.01 -3.71 -9.46
C LYS A 36 -2.35 -4.19 -10.77
N PRO A 37 -2.38 -3.44 -11.89
CA PRO A 37 -1.75 -3.90 -13.13
C PRO A 37 -0.25 -4.15 -12.98
N TYR A 38 0.43 -3.36 -12.15
CA TYR A 38 1.87 -3.49 -11.93
C TYR A 38 2.21 -4.68 -11.02
N THR A 39 1.41 -4.93 -10.00
CA THR A 39 1.58 -6.12 -9.14
C THR A 39 1.30 -7.40 -9.92
N GLU A 40 0.25 -7.41 -10.74
CA GLU A 40 -0.10 -8.56 -11.58
C GLU A 40 0.95 -8.83 -12.67
N ALA A 41 1.56 -7.80 -13.25
CA ALA A 41 2.62 -7.96 -14.24
C ALA A 41 3.96 -8.44 -13.62
N GLY A 42 4.21 -8.13 -12.36
CA GLY A 42 5.44 -8.53 -11.66
C GLY A 42 5.57 -10.03 -11.42
N GLN A 43 4.46 -10.71 -11.13
CA GLN A 43 4.46 -12.17 -10.88
C GLN A 43 4.90 -12.98 -12.10
N PRO A 44 4.27 -12.87 -13.28
CA PRO A 44 4.71 -13.62 -14.45
C PRO A 44 6.12 -13.22 -14.92
N ALA A 45 6.53 -11.97 -14.68
CA ALA A 45 7.90 -11.56 -14.97
C ALA A 45 8.92 -12.28 -14.08
N LEU A 46 8.66 -12.39 -12.79
CA LEU A 46 9.47 -13.16 -11.85
C LEU A 46 9.50 -14.66 -12.23
N GLU A 47 8.37 -15.22 -12.60
CA GLU A 47 8.28 -16.62 -13.05
C GLU A 47 9.09 -16.88 -14.31
N ALA A 48 9.04 -15.97 -15.27
CA ALA A 48 9.85 -16.06 -16.48
C ALA A 48 11.35 -15.94 -16.17
N GLN A 49 11.77 -15.05 -15.26
CA GLN A 49 13.16 -14.98 -14.81
C GLN A 49 13.64 -16.30 -14.17
N GLN A 50 12.81 -16.89 -13.30
CA GLN A 50 13.11 -18.17 -12.67
C GLN A 50 13.24 -19.31 -13.70
N ALA A 51 12.44 -19.27 -14.77
CA ALA A 51 12.54 -20.23 -15.85
C ALA A 51 13.88 -20.09 -16.59
N PHE A 52 14.30 -18.86 -16.94
CA PHE A 52 15.61 -18.62 -17.57
C PHE A 52 16.81 -19.02 -16.71
N LEU A 53 16.67 -18.94 -15.38
CA LEU A 53 17.69 -19.37 -14.43
C LEU A 53 17.67 -20.88 -14.15
N GLY A 54 16.79 -21.64 -14.79
CA GLY A 54 16.63 -23.08 -14.55
C GLY A 54 16.01 -23.44 -13.21
N LEU A 55 15.57 -22.47 -12.41
CA LEU A 55 14.99 -22.68 -11.07
C LEU A 55 13.65 -23.44 -11.12
N LYS A 56 12.98 -23.43 -12.27
CA LYS A 56 11.73 -24.18 -12.52
C LYS A 56 11.97 -25.51 -13.24
N GLY A 57 13.24 -25.91 -13.36
CA GLY A 57 13.66 -27.15 -14.02
C GLY A 57 14.03 -26.95 -15.50
N PRO A 58 14.72 -27.96 -16.10
CA PRO A 58 15.30 -27.84 -17.43
C PRO A 58 14.26 -27.72 -18.55
N GLU A 59 13.07 -28.23 -18.36
CA GLU A 59 12.00 -28.10 -19.35
C GLU A 59 11.49 -26.66 -19.45
N ALA A 60 11.32 -25.98 -18.32
CA ALA A 60 10.90 -24.59 -18.28
C ALA A 60 11.97 -23.66 -18.88
N GLU A 61 13.25 -23.95 -18.65
CA GLU A 61 14.39 -23.24 -19.25
C GLU A 61 14.39 -23.39 -20.77
N ARG A 62 14.28 -24.64 -21.28
CA ARG A 62 14.20 -24.89 -22.71
C ARG A 62 13.04 -24.17 -23.36
N ALA A 63 11.85 -24.24 -22.77
CA ALA A 63 10.66 -23.55 -23.29
C ALA A 63 10.81 -22.02 -23.28
N ALA A 64 11.55 -21.45 -22.34
CA ALA A 64 11.85 -20.02 -22.32
C ALA A 64 12.83 -19.63 -23.44
N ILE A 65 13.85 -20.44 -23.68
CA ILE A 65 14.83 -20.25 -24.78
C ILE A 65 14.14 -20.45 -26.15
N GLU A 66 13.34 -21.50 -26.30
CA GLU A 66 12.59 -21.78 -27.54
C GLU A 66 11.66 -20.64 -27.93
N ARG A 67 11.03 -19.97 -26.97
CA ARG A 67 10.22 -18.78 -27.23
C ARG A 67 11.02 -17.62 -27.82
N ILE A 68 12.29 -17.47 -27.43
CA ILE A 68 13.16 -16.45 -28.01
C ILE A 68 13.60 -16.87 -29.42
N THR A 69 14.10 -18.10 -29.58
CA THR A 69 14.62 -18.60 -30.86
C THR A 69 13.55 -18.78 -31.94
N GLY A 70 12.32 -19.13 -31.53
CA GLY A 70 11.15 -19.20 -32.42
C GLY A 70 10.48 -17.85 -32.70
N GLY A 71 10.84 -16.79 -31.96
CA GLY A 71 10.27 -15.46 -32.10
C GLY A 71 10.71 -14.76 -33.41
N GLU A 72 9.80 -13.99 -34.01
CA GLU A 72 10.06 -13.24 -35.25
C GLU A 72 11.27 -12.30 -35.13
N THR A 73 11.48 -11.68 -33.98
CA THR A 73 12.62 -10.81 -33.73
C THR A 73 13.96 -11.54 -33.88
N PHE A 74 14.08 -12.74 -33.30
CA PHE A 74 15.29 -13.54 -33.44
C PHE A 74 15.52 -13.95 -34.88
N GLN A 75 14.48 -14.44 -35.56
CA GLN A 75 14.55 -14.90 -36.94
C GLN A 75 14.96 -13.75 -37.89
N ALA A 76 14.36 -12.57 -37.73
CA ALA A 76 14.68 -11.39 -38.53
C ALA A 76 16.13 -10.92 -38.31
N LEU A 77 16.56 -10.82 -37.05
CA LEU A 77 17.92 -10.40 -36.71
C LEU A 77 18.97 -11.44 -37.16
N ALA A 78 18.66 -12.73 -37.01
CA ALA A 78 19.52 -13.82 -37.49
C ALA A 78 19.69 -13.75 -39.00
N GLY A 79 18.60 -13.62 -39.76
CA GLY A 79 18.67 -13.49 -41.22
C GLY A 79 19.44 -12.26 -41.69
N GLN A 80 19.15 -11.10 -41.14
CA GLN A 80 19.84 -9.85 -41.45
C GLN A 80 21.35 -9.91 -41.14
N GLY A 81 21.71 -10.47 -39.99
CA GLY A 81 23.10 -10.56 -39.58
C GLY A 81 23.88 -11.59 -40.42
N GLU A 82 23.30 -12.74 -40.74
CA GLU A 82 23.89 -13.73 -41.65
C GLU A 82 24.10 -13.16 -43.04
N GLU A 83 23.12 -12.45 -43.59
CA GLU A 83 23.24 -11.78 -44.87
C GLU A 83 24.33 -10.70 -44.89
N ALA A 84 24.42 -9.89 -43.83
CA ALA A 84 25.45 -8.88 -43.68
C ALA A 84 26.89 -9.50 -43.62
N LEU A 85 27.03 -10.64 -42.93
CA LEU A 85 28.27 -11.40 -42.87
C LEU A 85 28.65 -11.95 -44.24
N LEU A 86 27.70 -12.51 -45.00
CA LEU A 86 27.92 -13.01 -46.37
C LEU A 86 28.28 -11.89 -47.34
N GLN A 87 27.59 -10.78 -47.29
CA GLN A 87 27.91 -9.61 -48.13
C GLN A 87 29.31 -9.08 -47.85
N ARG A 88 29.70 -8.96 -46.59
CA ARG A 88 31.08 -8.56 -46.22
C ARG A 88 32.12 -9.55 -46.71
N ALA A 89 31.86 -10.83 -46.57
CA ALA A 89 32.76 -11.87 -47.06
C ALA A 89 32.89 -11.88 -48.59
N SER A 90 31.78 -11.63 -49.29
CA SER A 90 31.77 -11.44 -50.76
C SER A 90 32.66 -10.26 -51.21
N ALA A 91 32.46 -9.11 -50.54
CA ALA A 91 33.23 -7.90 -50.86
C ALA A 91 34.75 -8.05 -50.61
N THR A 92 35.15 -8.87 -49.66
CA THR A 92 36.57 -9.10 -49.31
C THR A 92 37.16 -10.36 -49.97
N GLY A 93 36.43 -11.06 -50.84
CA GLY A 93 36.89 -12.30 -51.51
C GLY A 93 36.98 -13.51 -50.57
N GLY A 94 36.45 -13.44 -49.34
CA GLY A 94 36.59 -14.42 -48.27
C GLY A 94 35.52 -15.50 -48.21
N LEU A 95 34.60 -15.60 -49.21
CA LEU A 95 33.47 -16.57 -49.17
C LEU A 95 33.86 -18.05 -48.99
N ARG A 96 35.05 -18.43 -49.36
CA ARG A 96 35.60 -19.80 -49.23
C ARG A 96 36.54 -19.98 -48.02
N GLY A 97 36.75 -18.93 -47.24
CA GLY A 97 37.63 -18.95 -46.06
C GLY A 97 36.95 -19.56 -44.84
N GLY A 98 37.69 -20.37 -44.07
CA GLY A 98 37.18 -20.92 -42.79
C GLY A 98 36.72 -19.89 -41.77
N ASN A 99 37.18 -18.64 -41.89
CA ASN A 99 36.80 -17.53 -41.01
C ASN A 99 35.33 -17.17 -41.11
N ILE A 100 34.71 -17.19 -42.31
CA ILE A 100 33.29 -16.88 -42.46
C ILE A 100 32.40 -17.98 -41.92
N GLN A 101 32.79 -19.25 -42.08
CA GLN A 101 32.06 -20.37 -41.51
C GLN A 101 32.10 -20.33 -39.99
N GLY A 102 33.23 -19.98 -39.38
CA GLY A 102 33.38 -19.79 -37.95
C GLY A 102 32.55 -18.61 -37.44
N ALA A 103 32.52 -17.47 -38.19
CA ALA A 103 31.72 -16.32 -37.83
C ALA A 103 30.21 -16.62 -37.86
N LEU A 104 29.73 -17.31 -38.89
CA LEU A 104 28.33 -17.75 -39.00
C LEU A 104 27.95 -18.74 -37.90
N ALA A 105 28.82 -19.67 -37.56
CA ALA A 105 28.57 -20.65 -36.51
C ALA A 105 28.45 -20.00 -35.11
N GLN A 106 29.18 -18.90 -34.88
CA GLN A 106 29.19 -18.19 -33.61
C GLN A 106 28.09 -17.10 -33.53
N PHE A 107 27.61 -16.60 -34.67
CA PHE A 107 26.69 -15.47 -34.71
C PHE A 107 25.35 -15.75 -34.02
N ARG A 108 24.68 -16.86 -34.37
CA ARG A 108 23.41 -17.24 -33.75
C ARG A 108 23.48 -17.42 -32.22
N PRO A 109 24.47 -18.17 -31.67
CA PRO A 109 24.63 -18.25 -30.22
C PRO A 109 24.89 -16.91 -29.54
N GLN A 110 25.69 -16.02 -30.13
CA GLN A 110 25.95 -14.71 -29.59
C GLN A 110 24.70 -13.82 -29.63
N LEU A 111 23.93 -13.85 -30.72
CA LEU A 111 22.65 -13.17 -30.84
C LEU A 111 21.68 -13.68 -29.79
N LEU A 112 21.59 -15.02 -29.60
CA LEU A 112 20.72 -15.60 -28.58
C LEU A 112 21.09 -15.15 -27.18
N SER A 113 22.40 -15.18 -26.82
CA SER A 113 22.88 -14.68 -25.52
C SER A 113 22.48 -13.23 -25.29
N SER A 114 22.69 -12.37 -26.28
CA SER A 114 22.35 -10.94 -26.15
C SER A 114 20.85 -10.69 -26.00
N LEU A 115 20.00 -11.46 -26.67
CA LEU A 115 18.55 -11.39 -26.54
C LEU A 115 18.05 -11.95 -25.20
N ILE A 116 18.68 -13.02 -24.69
CA ILE A 116 18.38 -13.55 -23.35
C ILE A 116 18.71 -12.47 -22.30
N GLU A 117 19.89 -11.84 -22.37
CA GLU A 117 20.29 -10.78 -21.44
C GLU A 117 19.33 -9.58 -21.49
N GLN A 118 18.96 -9.16 -22.69
CA GLN A 118 17.99 -8.07 -22.87
C GLN A 118 16.63 -8.42 -22.29
N GLN A 119 16.15 -9.63 -22.56
CA GLN A 119 14.86 -10.11 -22.05
C GLN A 119 14.89 -10.25 -20.52
N TYR A 120 15.97 -10.77 -19.99
CA TYR A 120 16.18 -10.90 -18.54
C TYR A 120 16.19 -9.53 -17.86
N GLY A 121 16.87 -8.55 -18.45
CA GLY A 121 16.86 -7.17 -17.93
C GLY A 121 15.47 -6.52 -17.94
N ARG A 122 14.68 -6.73 -19.01
CA ARG A 122 13.29 -6.24 -19.09
C ARG A 122 12.41 -6.90 -18.03
N LEU A 123 12.50 -8.21 -17.88
CA LEU A 123 11.77 -8.96 -16.86
C LEU A 123 12.16 -8.50 -15.45
N GLY A 124 13.47 -8.23 -15.21
CA GLY A 124 13.96 -7.68 -13.95
C GLY A 124 13.32 -6.34 -13.59
N GLY A 125 13.21 -5.45 -14.57
CA GLY A 125 12.52 -4.18 -14.40
C GLY A 125 11.05 -4.34 -14.03
N MET A 126 10.34 -5.26 -14.70
CA MET A 126 8.93 -5.56 -14.39
C MET A 126 8.76 -6.20 -13.01
N THR A 127 9.62 -7.14 -12.64
CA THR A 127 9.62 -7.75 -11.31
C THR A 127 9.83 -6.71 -10.22
N GLN A 128 10.81 -5.82 -10.40
CA GLN A 128 11.08 -4.73 -9.45
C GLN A 128 9.91 -3.75 -9.34
N LEU A 129 9.27 -3.43 -10.47
CA LEU A 129 8.07 -2.58 -10.48
C LEU A 129 6.93 -3.24 -9.72
N GLY A 130 6.69 -4.54 -9.94
CA GLY A 130 5.69 -5.32 -9.21
C GLY A 130 5.96 -5.36 -7.70
N GLN A 131 7.21 -5.59 -7.30
CA GLN A 131 7.61 -5.58 -5.88
C GLN A 131 7.39 -4.22 -5.22
N ARG A 132 7.79 -3.13 -5.90
CA ARG A 132 7.59 -1.76 -5.39
C ARG A 132 6.10 -1.43 -5.26
N SER A 133 5.29 -1.82 -6.23
CA SER A 133 3.85 -1.61 -6.20
C SER A 133 3.19 -2.42 -5.08
N ALA A 134 3.58 -3.67 -4.88
CA ALA A 134 3.10 -4.49 -3.78
C ALA A 134 3.50 -3.91 -2.41
N ALA A 135 4.74 -3.44 -2.26
CA ALA A 135 5.22 -2.77 -1.06
C ALA A 135 4.45 -1.45 -0.81
N GLY A 136 4.16 -0.68 -1.87
CA GLY A 136 3.35 0.53 -1.77
C GLY A 136 1.93 0.27 -1.29
N VAL A 137 1.27 -0.76 -1.82
CA VAL A 137 -0.06 -1.20 -1.33
C VAL A 137 0.01 -1.65 0.12
N GLY A 138 1.04 -2.42 0.50
CA GLY A 138 1.24 -2.87 1.87
C GLY A 138 1.45 -1.72 2.85
N ALA A 139 2.29 -0.76 2.51
CA ALA A 139 2.55 0.43 3.34
C ALA A 139 1.28 1.29 3.50
N ALA A 140 0.57 1.57 2.41
CA ALA A 140 -0.68 2.32 2.43
C ALA A 140 -1.77 1.58 3.23
N GLY A 141 -1.80 0.24 3.17
CA GLY A 141 -2.72 -0.58 3.96
C GLY A 141 -2.47 -0.46 5.47
N MET A 142 -1.20 -0.49 5.89
CA MET A 142 -0.84 -0.29 7.30
C MET A 142 -1.16 1.13 7.77
N GLU A 143 -0.86 2.15 6.98
CA GLU A 143 -1.16 3.54 7.28
C GLU A 143 -2.67 3.77 7.38
N SER A 144 -3.44 3.29 6.40
CA SER A 144 -4.91 3.35 6.42
C SER A 144 -5.48 2.62 7.63
N GLY A 145 -4.96 1.42 7.95
CA GLY A 145 -5.36 0.67 9.14
C GLY A 145 -5.11 1.42 10.45
N THR A 146 -3.95 2.06 10.60
CA THR A 146 -3.60 2.87 11.76
C THR A 146 -4.49 4.10 11.87
N ASN A 147 -4.76 4.79 10.76
CA ASN A 147 -5.64 5.94 10.74
C ASN A 147 -7.08 5.57 11.10
N VAL A 148 -7.58 4.46 10.56
CA VAL A 148 -8.91 3.93 10.91
C VAL A 148 -8.99 3.57 12.40
N ALA A 149 -7.97 2.91 12.96
CA ALA A 149 -7.93 2.58 14.38
C ALA A 149 -7.93 3.83 15.27
N ASN A 150 -7.20 4.88 14.89
CA ASN A 150 -7.19 6.16 15.58
C ASN A 150 -8.56 6.86 15.52
N LEU A 151 -9.22 6.85 14.35
CA LEU A 151 -10.56 7.42 14.19
C LEU A 151 -11.60 6.67 15.00
N LEU A 152 -11.55 5.34 15.05
CA LEU A 152 -12.42 4.52 15.90
C LEU A 152 -12.20 4.80 17.40
N SER A 153 -10.93 4.97 17.81
CA SER A 153 -10.61 5.35 19.18
C SER A 153 -11.17 6.74 19.55
N GLN A 154 -11.04 7.71 18.65
CA GLN A 154 -11.61 9.05 18.83
C GLN A 154 -13.14 9.01 18.87
N GLN A 155 -13.78 8.23 18.00
CA GLN A 155 -15.22 8.01 18.01
C GLN A 155 -15.69 7.43 19.34
N GLY A 156 -15.02 6.37 19.82
CA GLY A 156 -15.31 5.75 21.12
C GLY A 156 -15.15 6.73 22.27
N ALA A 157 -14.10 7.54 22.28
CA ALA A 157 -13.86 8.55 23.30
C ALA A 157 -14.92 9.68 23.26
N ALA A 158 -15.34 10.09 22.06
CA ALA A 158 -16.37 11.10 21.89
C ALA A 158 -17.73 10.63 22.42
N LEU A 159 -18.13 9.38 22.09
CA LEU A 159 -19.37 8.78 22.57
C LEU A 159 -19.36 8.61 24.09
N ALA A 160 -18.28 8.05 24.65
CA ALA A 160 -18.13 7.90 26.09
C ALA A 160 -18.12 9.25 26.83
N GLY A 161 -17.44 10.26 26.26
CA GLY A 161 -17.40 11.62 26.79
C GLY A 161 -18.78 12.30 26.77
N GLY A 162 -19.56 12.06 25.72
CA GLY A 162 -20.93 12.56 25.60
C GLY A 162 -21.87 11.96 26.66
N GLU A 163 -21.81 10.64 26.88
CA GLU A 163 -22.62 9.95 27.92
C GLU A 163 -22.23 10.39 29.32
N LEU A 164 -20.93 10.52 29.62
CA LEU A 164 -20.44 11.02 30.90
C LEU A 164 -20.81 12.49 31.13
N GLY A 165 -20.79 13.32 30.09
CA GLY A 165 -21.24 14.71 30.13
C GLY A 165 -22.71 14.81 30.45
N GLN A 166 -23.57 14.02 29.84
CA GLN A 166 -25.00 13.92 30.15
C GLN A 166 -25.24 13.43 31.59
N ALA A 167 -24.58 12.37 32.01
CA ALA A 167 -24.71 11.81 33.36
C ALA A 167 -24.31 12.84 34.45
N LYS A 168 -23.23 13.61 34.23
CA LYS A 168 -22.82 14.70 35.11
C LYS A 168 -23.82 15.84 35.16
N ALA A 169 -24.41 16.24 34.02
CA ALA A 169 -25.41 17.27 33.95
C ALA A 169 -26.69 16.85 34.69
N TYR A 170 -27.16 15.62 34.55
CA TYR A 170 -28.28 15.09 35.31
C TYR A 170 -27.95 14.97 36.80
N GLY A 171 -26.75 14.50 37.17
CA GLY A 171 -26.31 14.43 38.57
C GLY A 171 -26.28 15.79 39.28
N GLN A 172 -25.89 16.86 38.58
CA GLN A 172 -25.94 18.21 39.11
C GLN A 172 -27.37 18.72 39.33
N LEU A 173 -28.28 18.38 38.43
CA LEU A 173 -29.72 18.73 38.57
C LEU A 173 -30.36 18.08 39.80
N PHE A 174 -30.02 16.83 40.11
CA PHE A 174 -30.50 16.11 41.32
C PHE A 174 -29.83 16.60 42.59
N ASN A 175 -28.62 17.17 42.53
CA ASN A 175 -27.90 17.64 43.73
C ASN A 175 -28.21 19.10 44.09
N MET A 176 -28.84 19.92 43.18
CA MET A 176 -29.27 21.28 43.46
C MET A 176 -30.33 21.40 44.56
N PRO A 177 -31.36 20.55 44.61
CA PRO A 177 -32.37 20.72 45.66
C PRO A 177 -31.82 20.47 47.09
N ALA A 178 -30.86 19.62 47.27
CA ALA A 178 -30.25 19.34 48.57
C ALA A 178 -29.46 20.54 49.12
N GLN A 179 -28.75 21.28 48.29
CA GLN A 179 -28.03 22.48 48.70
C GLN A 179 -29.00 23.64 48.98
N PHE A 180 -30.08 23.78 48.19
CA PHE A 180 -31.09 24.82 48.39
C PHE A 180 -31.92 24.58 49.68
N LEU A 181 -32.29 23.33 49.99
CA LEU A 181 -32.92 22.94 51.22
C LEU A 181 -32.00 23.11 52.45
N GLY A 182 -30.68 22.87 52.30
CA GLY A 182 -29.70 23.14 53.34
C GLY A 182 -29.51 24.63 53.66
N MET A 183 -29.60 25.51 52.69
CA MET A 183 -29.56 26.98 52.91
C MET A 183 -30.82 27.51 53.58
N GLN A 184 -32.00 26.98 53.27
CA GLN A 184 -33.24 27.43 53.84
C GLN A 184 -33.40 26.97 55.29
N MET A 185 -32.87 25.83 55.69
CA MET A 185 -32.85 25.37 57.08
C MET A 185 -31.76 26.04 57.92
N GLY A 186 -30.68 26.59 57.32
CA GLY A 186 -29.60 27.29 58.01
C GLY A 186 -29.86 28.77 58.37
N ALA A 187 -30.90 29.39 57.76
CA ALA A 187 -31.21 30.81 57.92
C ALA A 187 -32.24 31.10 59.06
N GLY A 188 -32.74 30.07 59.76
CA GLY A 188 -33.71 30.23 60.83
C GLY A 188 -33.17 29.81 62.21
N GLY A 189 -32.38 30.65 62.83
CA GLY A 189 -32.04 30.46 64.26
C GLY A 189 -30.59 30.82 64.60
N LYS A 190 -30.31 32.02 65.02
CA LYS A 190 -30.18 32.39 66.42
C LYS A 190 -29.57 33.77 66.61
N ALA A 191 -30.37 34.64 67.10
CA ALA A 191 -29.91 35.61 68.06
C ALA A 191 -29.79 34.92 69.43
N GLY A 192 -28.71 35.15 70.14
CA GLY A 192 -28.69 34.85 71.56
C GLY A 192 -27.31 34.54 72.13
N MET A 193 -26.68 35.59 72.69
CA MET A 193 -25.90 35.59 73.97
C MET A 193 -24.76 34.56 74.11
N GLY A 194 -23.51 34.90 74.31
CA GLY A 194 -23.05 35.80 75.36
C GLY A 194 -22.13 35.07 76.32
N PHE A 195 -21.14 35.74 76.81
CA PHE A 195 -20.21 35.35 77.95
C PHE A 195 -19.14 34.30 77.61
N GLY A 196 -17.91 34.58 77.62
CA GLY A 196 -17.17 35.17 78.72
C GLY A 196 -16.00 34.29 79.08
N SER A 197 -14.88 34.94 79.23
CA SER A 197 -13.83 34.73 80.23
C SER A 197 -12.77 33.65 79.99
N ILE A 198 -11.58 34.13 79.71
CA ILE A 198 -10.43 34.20 80.65
C ILE A 198 -10.03 32.83 81.26
N PHE A 199 -9.00 32.24 80.82
CA PHE A 199 -7.67 32.09 81.38
C PHE A 199 -6.73 31.57 80.33
#